data_9458e3900cd578fe89c2abd74aa9cec6
#
_entry.id   9458e3900cd578fe89c2abd74aa9cec6
#
_cell.length_a   1.000
_cell.length_b   1.000
_cell.length_c   1.000
_cell.angle_alpha   90.00
_cell.angle_beta   90.00
_cell.angle_gamma   90.00
#
_symmetry.space_group_name_H-M   'P 1'
#
loop_
_entity.id
_entity.type
_entity.pdbx_description
1 polymer ?
#
loop_
_entity_poly.entity_id
_entity_poly.type
_entity_poly.pdbx_seq_one_letter_code
_entity_poly.pdbx_strand_id
1 'polypeptide(L)'
;MKYNPEQEPYVALRTKALESLLIEKGLITAEAVDEQLSQYEQDIGPLKGARVVARAWVDPAFKARLLASGTAIAEVGLPSSDYLVVLENTPTDHHLVVCTLCSCYPWVVLGLPPTWYKDFAYRSRAVIEPRAVLREFGLELDESVTIHVWDSSAEMRYMVLPERPAGTEGMTEEELAALVTRDSMIGVAKVGAPVSPVAAAD
;
A
#
# COMPACT_ATOMS: atom_id res chain seq x y z
N MET A 1 7.52 -9.65 -19.96
CA MET A 1 7.96 -8.47 -20.72
C MET A 1 8.85 -7.67 -19.74
N LYS A 2 10.15 -7.56 -20.00
CA LYS A 2 11.02 -6.82 -19.10
C LYS A 2 10.61 -5.33 -19.14
N TYR A 3 10.54 -4.70 -17.96
CA TYR A 3 10.44 -3.26 -17.83
C TYR A 3 11.47 -2.62 -18.77
N ASN A 4 11.01 -1.77 -19.67
CA ASN A 4 11.91 -1.06 -20.60
C ASN A 4 12.01 0.40 -20.15
N PRO A 5 13.09 0.79 -19.45
CA PRO A 5 13.29 2.16 -19.00
C PRO A 5 13.40 3.16 -20.15
N GLU A 6 13.62 2.73 -21.38
CA GLU A 6 13.65 3.62 -22.56
C GLU A 6 12.26 4.07 -23.02
N GLN A 7 11.19 3.38 -22.61
CA GLN A 7 9.80 3.78 -22.93
C GLN A 7 9.23 4.83 -21.97
N GLU A 8 9.79 4.95 -20.77
CA GLU A 8 9.31 5.90 -19.76
C GLU A 8 9.41 7.36 -20.22
N PRO A 9 10.51 7.82 -20.83
CA PRO A 9 10.59 9.18 -21.37
C PRO A 9 9.56 9.47 -22.45
N TYR A 10 9.25 8.49 -23.30
CA TYR A 10 8.25 8.65 -24.37
C TYR A 10 6.83 8.79 -23.83
N VAL A 11 6.46 7.97 -22.84
CA VAL A 11 5.14 8.05 -22.19
C VAL A 11 5.00 9.35 -21.42
N ALA A 12 6.04 9.76 -20.67
CA ALA A 12 6.06 11.02 -19.95
C ALA A 12 5.90 12.23 -20.91
N LEU A 13 6.58 12.24 -22.04
CA LEU A 13 6.45 13.28 -23.06
C LEU A 13 5.05 13.34 -23.67
N ARG A 14 4.43 12.19 -23.93
CA ARG A 14 3.04 12.13 -24.41
C ARG A 14 2.06 12.66 -23.37
N THR A 15 2.23 12.30 -22.11
CA THR A 15 1.39 12.80 -21.01
C THR A 15 1.49 14.32 -20.91
N LYS A 16 2.72 14.85 -20.94
CA LYS A 16 2.95 16.30 -20.92
C LYS A 16 2.36 17.02 -22.13
N ALA A 17 2.44 16.43 -23.32
CA ALA A 17 1.82 16.98 -24.52
C ALA A 17 0.29 17.00 -24.43
N LEU A 18 -0.33 15.94 -23.88
CA LEU A 18 -1.77 15.90 -23.64
C LEU A 18 -2.21 16.95 -22.62
N GLU A 19 -1.51 17.06 -21.51
CA GLU A 19 -1.73 18.10 -20.51
C GLU A 19 -1.68 19.49 -21.11
N SER A 20 -0.62 19.80 -21.88
CA SER A 20 -0.47 21.10 -22.56
C SER A 20 -1.64 21.38 -23.50
N LEU A 21 -2.10 20.40 -24.27
CA LEU A 21 -3.25 20.54 -25.17
C LEU A 21 -4.56 20.78 -24.43
N LEU A 22 -4.76 20.13 -23.27
CA LEU A 22 -5.96 20.30 -22.45
C LEU A 22 -5.99 21.70 -21.82
N ILE A 23 -4.83 22.20 -21.37
CA ILE A 23 -4.68 23.56 -20.86
C ILE A 23 -4.94 24.59 -21.98
N GLU A 24 -4.34 24.42 -23.16
CA GLU A 24 -4.53 25.30 -24.31
C GLU A 24 -6.02 25.37 -24.74
N LYS A 25 -6.73 24.26 -24.63
CA LYS A 25 -8.16 24.18 -24.92
C LYS A 25 -9.07 24.71 -23.77
N GLY A 26 -8.48 25.11 -22.66
CA GLY A 26 -9.23 25.60 -21.48
C GLY A 26 -10.08 24.52 -20.78
N LEU A 27 -9.75 23.23 -20.96
CA LEU A 27 -10.46 22.13 -20.32
C LEU A 27 -9.95 21.85 -18.91
N ILE A 28 -8.69 22.15 -18.63
CA ILE A 28 -8.05 22.09 -17.32
C ILE A 28 -7.16 23.31 -17.14
N THR A 29 -6.70 23.60 -15.93
CA THR A 29 -5.67 24.61 -15.65
C THR A 29 -4.42 23.96 -15.09
N ALA A 30 -3.26 24.60 -15.23
CA ALA A 30 -2.01 24.10 -14.65
C ALA A 30 -2.12 24.01 -13.12
N GLU A 31 -2.75 25.01 -12.50
CA GLU A 31 -2.97 25.07 -11.05
C GLU A 31 -3.82 23.87 -10.57
N ALA A 32 -4.86 23.48 -11.32
CA ALA A 32 -5.67 22.31 -10.98
C ALA A 32 -4.89 21.00 -11.08
N VAL A 33 -3.96 20.89 -12.02
CA VAL A 33 -3.06 19.74 -12.13
C VAL A 33 -2.09 19.72 -10.95
N ASP A 34 -1.45 20.85 -10.64
CA ASP A 34 -0.50 20.98 -9.55
C ASP A 34 -1.17 20.71 -8.19
N GLU A 35 -2.41 21.17 -8.00
CA GLU A 35 -3.20 20.90 -6.79
C GLU A 35 -3.46 19.40 -6.62
N GLN A 36 -3.85 18.70 -7.71
CA GLN A 36 -4.04 17.26 -7.67
C GLN A 36 -2.74 16.51 -7.39
N LEU A 37 -1.64 16.88 -8.04
CA LEU A 37 -0.33 16.27 -7.79
C LEU A 37 0.10 16.47 -6.34
N SER A 38 -0.02 17.69 -5.82
CA SER A 38 0.30 18.02 -4.43
C SER A 38 -0.56 17.21 -3.45
N GLN A 39 -1.86 17.05 -3.73
CA GLN A 39 -2.75 16.23 -2.95
C GLN A 39 -2.30 14.76 -2.93
N TYR A 40 -1.88 14.20 -4.08
CA TYR A 40 -1.38 12.83 -4.16
C TYR A 40 -0.01 12.65 -3.50
N GLU A 41 0.86 13.65 -3.55
CA GLU A 41 2.19 13.60 -2.96
C GLU A 41 2.18 13.82 -1.44
N GLN A 42 1.34 14.75 -0.96
CA GLN A 42 1.35 15.21 0.43
C GLN A 42 0.19 14.63 1.26
N ASP A 43 -0.99 14.46 0.66
CA ASP A 43 -2.21 14.08 1.38
C ASP A 43 -2.69 12.65 1.13
N ILE A 44 -2.34 12.04 0.00
CA ILE A 44 -2.71 10.66 -0.35
C ILE A 44 -1.44 9.82 -0.44
N GLY A 45 -0.77 9.62 0.67
CA GLY A 45 0.43 8.78 0.72
C GLY A 45 0.23 7.53 1.57
N PRO A 46 1.24 6.65 1.58
CA PRO A 46 1.25 5.48 2.46
C PRO A 46 1.08 5.85 3.94
N LEU A 47 1.38 7.08 4.32
CA LEU A 47 1.17 7.63 5.66
C LEU A 47 -0.28 7.57 6.13
N LYS A 48 -1.27 7.68 5.23
CA LYS A 48 -2.69 7.58 5.62
C LYS A 48 -3.08 6.14 5.93
N GLY A 49 -2.67 5.18 5.12
CA GLY A 49 -2.81 3.75 5.43
C GLY A 49 -2.06 3.36 6.69
N ALA A 50 -0.88 3.92 6.91
CA ALA A 50 -0.10 3.69 8.14
C ALA A 50 -0.85 4.15 9.39
N ARG A 51 -1.56 5.27 9.36
CA ARG A 51 -2.43 5.72 10.46
C ARG A 51 -3.60 4.76 10.71
N VAL A 52 -4.23 4.24 9.64
CA VAL A 52 -5.28 3.22 9.76
C VAL A 52 -4.74 1.97 10.47
N VAL A 53 -3.56 1.51 10.07
CA VAL A 53 -2.88 0.35 10.68
C VAL A 53 -2.55 0.62 12.14
N ALA A 54 -1.91 1.74 12.44
CA ALA A 54 -1.53 2.12 13.81
C ALA A 54 -2.76 2.22 14.73
N ARG A 55 -3.83 2.86 14.25
CA ARG A 55 -5.10 2.93 14.98
C ARG A 55 -5.68 1.54 15.22
N ALA A 56 -5.66 0.65 14.24
CA ALA A 56 -6.15 -0.73 14.40
C ALA A 56 -5.33 -1.53 15.43
N TRP A 57 -4.05 -1.24 15.59
CA TRP A 57 -3.20 -1.89 16.58
C TRP A 57 -3.46 -1.45 18.02
N VAL A 58 -3.93 -0.21 18.23
CA VAL A 58 -4.17 0.34 19.58
C VAL A 58 -5.65 0.34 19.98
N ASP A 59 -6.57 0.25 19.02
CA ASP A 59 -8.02 0.24 19.25
C ASP A 59 -8.65 -1.04 18.68
N PRO A 60 -8.86 -2.10 19.50
CA PRO A 60 -9.47 -3.34 19.06
C PRO A 60 -10.90 -3.18 18.52
N ALA A 61 -11.65 -2.17 19.01
CA ALA A 61 -13.01 -1.92 18.54
C ALA A 61 -13.00 -1.31 17.15
N PHE A 62 -12.09 -0.37 16.87
CA PHE A 62 -11.85 0.14 15.53
C PHE A 62 -11.39 -0.97 14.59
N LYS A 63 -10.42 -1.80 15.01
CA LYS A 63 -9.94 -2.95 14.24
C LYS A 63 -11.08 -3.87 13.82
N ALA A 64 -11.98 -4.23 14.75
CA ALA A 64 -13.11 -5.09 14.45
C ALA A 64 -14.04 -4.47 13.39
N ARG A 65 -14.33 -3.16 13.46
CA ARG A 65 -15.11 -2.45 12.44
C ARG A 65 -14.38 -2.40 11.09
N LEU A 66 -13.08 -2.13 11.11
CA LEU A 66 -12.24 -2.04 9.90
C LEU A 66 -12.19 -3.38 9.15
N LEU A 67 -12.06 -4.49 9.86
CA LEU A 67 -12.07 -5.83 9.26
C LEU A 67 -13.46 -6.23 8.75
N ALA A 68 -14.53 -5.71 9.38
CA ALA A 68 -15.90 -5.93 8.93
C ALA A 68 -16.26 -5.09 7.69
N SER A 69 -15.71 -3.88 7.59
CA SER A 69 -15.96 -2.96 6.48
C SER A 69 -14.83 -1.94 6.34
N GLY A 70 -14.26 -1.83 5.14
CA GLY A 70 -13.27 -0.80 4.81
C GLY A 70 -13.79 0.63 4.93
N THR A 71 -15.10 0.84 5.05
CA THR A 71 -15.69 2.17 5.29
C THR A 71 -15.23 2.79 6.60
N ALA A 72 -14.79 1.98 7.57
CA ALA A 72 -14.28 2.44 8.86
C ALA A 72 -13.05 3.36 8.74
N ILE A 73 -12.34 3.39 7.60
CA ILE A 73 -11.26 4.35 7.36
C ILE A 73 -11.72 5.82 7.49
N ALA A 74 -13.01 6.08 7.34
CA ALA A 74 -13.59 7.41 7.55
C ALA A 74 -13.41 7.94 8.98
N GLU A 75 -13.31 7.04 9.97
CA GLU A 75 -13.07 7.41 11.38
C GLU A 75 -11.67 8.03 11.60
N VAL A 76 -10.74 7.80 10.68
CA VAL A 76 -9.40 8.42 10.71
C VAL A 76 -9.24 9.55 9.67
N GLY A 77 -10.37 10.09 9.17
CA GLY A 77 -10.39 11.24 8.28
C GLY A 77 -10.10 10.92 6.81
N LEU A 78 -10.20 9.66 6.40
CA LEU A 78 -10.07 9.26 4.99
C LEU A 78 -11.43 9.21 4.30
N PRO A 79 -11.49 9.42 2.98
CA PRO A 79 -12.73 9.20 2.24
C PRO A 79 -13.20 7.75 2.42
N SER A 80 -14.48 7.58 2.76
CA SER A 80 -15.08 6.25 2.87
C SER A 80 -14.98 5.48 1.55
N SER A 81 -14.72 4.17 1.64
CA SER A 81 -14.59 3.31 0.48
C SER A 81 -15.27 1.98 0.71
N ASP A 82 -16.41 1.77 0.06
CA ASP A 82 -17.14 0.50 0.07
C ASP A 82 -16.41 -0.61 -0.69
N TYR A 83 -15.40 -0.22 -1.49
CA TYR A 83 -14.60 -1.15 -2.30
C TYR A 83 -13.35 -1.67 -1.57
N LEU A 84 -13.06 -1.18 -0.36
CA LEU A 84 -11.89 -1.58 0.40
C LEU A 84 -12.20 -2.76 1.31
N VAL A 85 -11.40 -3.81 1.19
CA VAL A 85 -11.37 -4.95 2.12
C VAL A 85 -10.01 -4.97 2.82
N VAL A 86 -10.03 -5.03 4.14
CA VAL A 86 -8.82 -5.10 4.96
C VAL A 86 -8.61 -6.53 5.43
N LEU A 87 -7.39 -7.04 5.24
CA LEU A 87 -6.99 -8.43 5.48
C LEU A 87 -5.94 -8.46 6.58
N GLU A 88 -6.22 -9.12 7.70
CA GLU A 88 -5.32 -9.16 8.84
C GLU A 88 -4.31 -10.30 8.71
N ASN A 89 -3.01 -9.97 8.72
CA ASN A 89 -1.96 -10.95 8.91
C ASN A 89 -1.94 -11.47 10.35
N THR A 90 -1.73 -12.77 10.49
CA THR A 90 -1.59 -13.46 11.76
C THR A 90 -0.28 -14.27 11.77
N PRO A 91 0.12 -14.87 12.90
CA PRO A 91 1.28 -15.76 12.92
C PRO A 91 1.19 -16.96 11.97
N THR A 92 -0.02 -17.36 11.56
CA THR A 92 -0.27 -18.53 10.70
C THR A 92 -0.70 -18.15 9.28
N ASP A 93 -1.17 -16.94 9.07
CA ASP A 93 -1.75 -16.50 7.79
C ASP A 93 -1.13 -15.20 7.32
N HIS A 94 -0.64 -15.21 6.10
CA HIS A 94 -0.03 -14.06 5.45
C HIS A 94 -0.79 -13.72 4.16
N HIS A 95 -1.19 -12.47 4.03
CA HIS A 95 -1.94 -11.98 2.87
C HIS A 95 -1.03 -11.22 1.92
N LEU A 96 -1.18 -11.49 0.63
CA LEU A 96 -0.47 -10.83 -0.46
C LEU A 96 -1.49 -10.26 -1.45
N VAL A 97 -1.37 -8.99 -1.79
CA VAL A 97 -2.28 -8.31 -2.73
C VAL A 97 -1.64 -8.18 -4.10
N VAL A 98 -2.41 -8.48 -5.13
CA VAL A 98 -2.03 -8.35 -6.54
C VAL A 98 -3.22 -7.82 -7.34
N CYS A 99 -2.98 -7.36 -8.56
CA CYS A 99 -4.00 -7.25 -9.59
C CYS A 99 -3.49 -7.90 -10.88
N THR A 100 -4.02 -9.08 -11.21
CA THR A 100 -3.56 -9.85 -12.37
C THR A 100 -3.98 -9.23 -13.69
N LEU A 101 -5.10 -8.51 -13.70
CA LEU A 101 -5.70 -7.97 -14.93
C LEU A 101 -5.13 -6.61 -15.35
N CYS A 102 -5.02 -5.68 -14.40
CA CYS A 102 -4.60 -4.31 -14.68
C CYS A 102 -3.63 -3.78 -13.61
N SER A 103 -4.05 -2.84 -12.79
CA SER A 103 -3.27 -2.29 -11.68
C SER A 103 -4.19 -1.73 -10.60
N CYS A 104 -5.30 -2.43 -10.34
CA CYS A 104 -6.26 -2.06 -9.31
C CYS A 104 -5.58 -2.01 -7.95
N TYR A 105 -5.71 -0.89 -7.26
CA TYR A 105 -4.93 -0.55 -6.08
C TYR A 105 -5.73 0.38 -5.17
N PRO A 106 -5.65 0.26 -3.85
CA PRO A 106 -6.42 1.10 -2.92
C PRO A 106 -5.72 2.47 -2.71
N TRP A 107 -5.79 3.36 -3.69
CA TRP A 107 -5.11 4.66 -3.71
C TRP A 107 -5.40 5.52 -2.49
N VAL A 108 -6.64 5.45 -1.97
CA VAL A 108 -7.08 6.25 -0.81
C VAL A 108 -6.21 6.01 0.42
N VAL A 109 -5.75 4.77 0.61
CA VAL A 109 -4.96 4.38 1.79
C VAL A 109 -3.48 4.17 1.50
N LEU A 110 -3.11 3.78 0.27
CA LEU A 110 -1.73 3.42 -0.07
C LEU A 110 -1.03 4.41 -1.00
N GLY A 111 -1.72 5.46 -1.47
CA GLY A 111 -1.19 6.42 -2.42
C GLY A 111 -0.96 5.82 -3.80
N LEU A 112 0.07 6.28 -4.51
CA LEU A 112 0.39 5.77 -5.85
C LEU A 112 1.01 4.36 -5.76
N PRO A 113 0.60 3.43 -6.66
CA PRO A 113 1.21 2.10 -6.69
C PRO A 113 2.69 2.17 -7.07
N PRO A 114 3.54 1.34 -6.44
CA PRO A 114 4.93 1.22 -6.86
C PRO A 114 5.01 0.64 -8.28
N THR A 115 6.08 0.92 -9.00
CA THR A 115 6.27 0.48 -10.39
C THR A 115 6.22 -1.05 -10.52
N TRP A 116 6.84 -1.77 -9.57
CA TRP A 116 6.85 -3.23 -9.55
C TRP A 116 5.45 -3.85 -9.42
N TYR A 117 4.49 -3.17 -8.75
CA TYR A 117 3.11 -3.66 -8.60
C TYR A 117 2.41 -3.78 -9.96
N LYS A 118 2.81 -2.96 -10.93
CA LYS A 118 2.30 -2.98 -12.31
C LYS A 118 3.06 -3.94 -13.22
N ASP A 119 4.22 -4.45 -12.78
CA ASP A 119 5.05 -5.35 -13.58
C ASP A 119 4.31 -6.66 -13.84
N PHE A 120 4.33 -7.08 -15.10
CA PHE A 120 3.71 -8.33 -15.54
C PHE A 120 4.31 -9.55 -14.82
N ALA A 121 5.62 -9.54 -14.55
CA ALA A 121 6.28 -10.62 -13.83
C ALA A 121 5.74 -10.77 -12.41
N TYR A 122 5.60 -9.67 -11.64
CA TYR A 122 4.97 -9.70 -10.33
C TYR A 122 3.53 -10.22 -10.42
N ARG A 123 2.73 -9.62 -11.30
CA ARG A 123 1.30 -9.90 -11.43
C ARG A 123 1.00 -11.35 -11.79
N SER A 124 1.80 -11.97 -12.66
CA SER A 124 1.62 -13.36 -13.04
C SER A 124 2.17 -14.35 -12.02
N ARG A 125 3.33 -14.05 -11.42
CA ARG A 125 4.01 -14.96 -10.53
C ARG A 125 3.45 -14.96 -9.12
N ALA A 126 2.92 -13.83 -8.64
CA ALA A 126 2.34 -13.73 -7.31
C ALA A 126 1.23 -14.75 -7.05
N VAL A 127 0.44 -15.11 -8.07
CA VAL A 127 -0.63 -16.12 -7.95
C VAL A 127 -0.15 -17.55 -8.17
N ILE A 128 0.98 -17.76 -8.86
CA ILE A 128 1.52 -19.10 -9.18
C ILE A 128 2.49 -19.57 -8.10
N GLU A 129 3.41 -18.69 -7.69
CA GLU A 129 4.51 -18.98 -6.79
C GLU A 129 4.71 -17.85 -5.75
N PRO A 130 3.70 -17.53 -4.93
CA PRO A 130 3.73 -16.36 -4.04
C PRO A 130 4.92 -16.39 -3.08
N ARG A 131 5.27 -17.56 -2.54
CA ARG A 131 6.41 -17.71 -1.62
C ARG A 131 7.75 -17.38 -2.28
N ALA A 132 7.94 -17.74 -3.55
CA ALA A 132 9.14 -17.39 -4.31
C ALA A 132 9.21 -15.88 -4.56
N VAL A 133 8.07 -15.27 -4.91
CA VAL A 133 7.97 -13.81 -5.08
C VAL A 133 8.30 -13.09 -3.78
N LEU A 134 7.77 -13.51 -2.63
CA LEU A 134 8.07 -12.90 -1.33
C LEU A 134 9.57 -12.96 -1.00
N ARG A 135 10.25 -14.08 -1.29
CA ARG A 135 11.71 -14.18 -1.11
C ARG A 135 12.49 -13.17 -1.96
N GLU A 136 12.03 -12.84 -3.15
CA GLU A 136 12.66 -11.81 -3.99
C GLU A 136 12.52 -10.40 -3.40
N PHE A 137 11.49 -10.16 -2.59
CA PHE A 137 11.35 -8.95 -1.78
C PHE A 137 12.11 -9.02 -0.44
N GLY A 138 12.82 -10.12 -0.18
CA GLY A 138 13.55 -10.34 1.07
C GLY A 138 12.68 -10.82 2.23
N LEU A 139 11.45 -11.24 1.96
CA LEU A 139 10.54 -11.78 2.97
C LEU A 139 10.54 -13.31 2.95
N GLU A 140 11.16 -13.90 3.97
CA GLU A 140 11.09 -15.33 4.23
C GLU A 140 10.03 -15.61 5.30
N LEU A 141 9.07 -16.46 4.96
CA LEU A 141 8.04 -16.94 5.87
C LEU A 141 8.30 -18.41 6.20
N ASP A 142 8.02 -18.78 7.45
CA ASP A 142 8.05 -20.19 7.85
C ASP A 142 7.11 -21.02 6.96
N GLU A 143 7.48 -22.28 6.71
CA GLU A 143 6.70 -23.18 5.84
C GLU A 143 5.29 -23.49 6.40
N SER A 144 5.10 -23.33 7.70
CA SER A 144 3.79 -23.47 8.36
C SER A 144 2.84 -22.31 8.11
N VAL A 145 3.36 -21.14 7.63
CA VAL A 145 2.54 -19.97 7.34
C VAL A 145 1.83 -20.15 6.01
N THR A 146 0.50 -20.08 6.03
CA THR A 146 -0.33 -20.10 4.83
C THR A 146 -0.30 -18.74 4.13
N ILE A 147 -0.02 -18.72 2.82
CA ILE A 147 -0.05 -17.50 2.02
C ILE A 147 -1.36 -17.44 1.23
N HIS A 148 -2.11 -16.37 1.45
CA HIS A 148 -3.35 -16.06 0.74
C HIS A 148 -3.12 -14.94 -0.26
N VAL A 149 -3.33 -15.20 -1.55
CA VAL A 149 -3.17 -14.19 -2.60
C VAL A 149 -4.53 -13.61 -2.97
N TRP A 150 -4.65 -12.30 -2.93
CA TRP A 150 -5.87 -11.55 -3.19
C TRP A 150 -5.75 -10.73 -4.46
N ASP A 151 -6.61 -11.02 -5.43
CA ASP A 151 -6.60 -10.35 -6.73
C ASP A 151 -7.58 -9.16 -6.73
N SER A 152 -7.05 -7.95 -6.70
CA SER A 152 -7.83 -6.72 -6.76
C SER A 152 -8.52 -6.56 -8.11
N SER A 153 -9.76 -6.09 -8.08
CA SER A 153 -10.57 -5.83 -9.28
C SER A 153 -11.05 -4.38 -9.34
N ALA A 154 -11.85 -4.04 -10.36
CA ALA A 154 -12.49 -2.73 -10.43
C ALA A 154 -13.44 -2.45 -9.25
N GLU A 155 -14.01 -3.50 -8.67
CA GLU A 155 -15.05 -3.44 -7.64
C GLU A 155 -14.52 -3.71 -6.23
N MET A 156 -13.32 -4.31 -6.12
CA MET A 156 -12.74 -4.68 -4.84
C MET A 156 -11.27 -4.30 -4.78
N ARG A 157 -10.87 -3.67 -3.71
CA ARG A 157 -9.49 -3.29 -3.39
C ARG A 157 -9.11 -3.91 -2.05
N TYR A 158 -7.90 -4.42 -1.96
CA TYR A 158 -7.42 -5.07 -0.75
C TYR A 158 -6.27 -4.27 -0.14
N MET A 159 -6.23 -4.23 1.18
CA MET A 159 -5.12 -3.73 1.97
C MET A 159 -4.80 -4.74 3.06
N VAL A 160 -3.53 -5.03 3.28
CA VAL A 160 -3.10 -5.86 4.39
C VAL A 160 -2.99 -5.02 5.66
N LEU A 161 -3.56 -5.52 6.75
CA LEU A 161 -3.29 -5.08 8.11
C LEU A 161 -2.15 -5.97 8.64
N PRO A 162 -0.90 -5.48 8.65
CA PRO A 162 0.22 -6.28 9.09
C PRO A 162 0.17 -6.53 10.61
N GLU A 163 0.85 -7.58 11.07
CA GLU A 163 1.03 -7.84 12.49
C GLU A 163 1.75 -6.67 13.17
N ARG A 164 1.33 -6.35 14.39
CA ARG A 164 2.02 -5.37 15.23
C ARG A 164 3.38 -5.93 15.65
N PRO A 165 4.50 -5.22 15.42
CA PRO A 165 5.80 -5.70 15.84
C PRO A 165 5.91 -5.84 17.36
N ALA A 166 6.60 -6.88 17.82
CA ALA A 166 6.93 -7.03 19.23
C ALA A 166 7.80 -5.86 19.73
N GLY A 167 7.66 -5.49 20.99
CA GLY A 167 8.42 -4.39 21.60
C GLY A 167 7.88 -3.00 21.30
N THR A 168 6.64 -2.91 20.78
CA THR A 168 5.97 -1.63 20.46
C THR A 168 4.85 -1.26 21.43
N GLU A 169 4.74 -1.94 22.58
CA GLU A 169 3.59 -1.85 23.50
C GLU A 169 3.39 -0.45 24.10
N GLY A 170 4.48 0.32 24.25
CA GLY A 170 4.44 1.68 24.82
C GLY A 170 4.46 2.80 23.77
N MET A 171 4.45 2.47 22.48
CA MET A 171 4.54 3.47 21.41
C MET A 171 3.20 4.16 21.18
N THR A 172 3.26 5.45 20.86
CA THR A 172 2.11 6.25 20.41
C THR A 172 1.63 5.81 19.04
N GLU A 173 0.43 6.22 18.65
CA GLU A 173 -0.13 5.93 17.34
C GLU A 173 0.74 6.52 16.21
N GLU A 174 1.33 7.71 16.41
CA GLU A 174 2.23 8.35 15.45
C GLU A 174 3.54 7.58 15.29
N GLU A 175 4.12 7.13 16.40
CA GLU A 175 5.34 6.31 16.37
C GLU A 175 5.09 4.95 15.70
N LEU A 176 3.95 4.33 15.97
CA LEU A 176 3.53 3.09 15.32
C LEU A 176 3.31 3.29 13.83
N ALA A 177 2.65 4.38 13.42
CA ALA A 177 2.42 4.70 12.02
C ALA A 177 3.75 4.88 11.25
N ALA A 178 4.78 5.43 11.89
CA ALA A 178 6.10 5.61 11.28
C ALA A 178 6.82 4.27 10.95
N LEU A 179 6.42 3.17 11.59
CA LEU A 179 6.98 1.84 11.30
C LEU A 179 6.34 1.19 10.06
N VAL A 180 5.11 1.58 9.74
CA VAL A 180 4.32 0.94 8.68
C VAL A 180 4.77 1.43 7.32
N THR A 181 5.04 0.51 6.42
CA THR A 181 5.43 0.80 5.05
C THR A 181 4.31 0.42 4.06
N ARG A 182 4.34 1.01 2.87
CA ARG A 182 3.44 0.61 1.78
C ARG A 182 3.58 -0.87 1.46
N ASP A 183 4.80 -1.38 1.44
CA ASP A 183 5.11 -2.77 1.12
C ASP A 183 4.52 -3.74 2.15
N SER A 184 4.49 -3.35 3.44
CA SER A 184 3.82 -4.14 4.47
C SER A 184 2.30 -4.17 4.32
N MET A 185 1.71 -3.11 3.78
CA MET A 185 0.27 -3.01 3.50
C MET A 185 -0.16 -3.66 2.17
N ILE A 186 0.81 -4.01 1.30
CA ILE A 186 0.59 -4.86 0.12
C ILE A 186 0.84 -6.34 0.47
N GLY A 187 1.64 -6.59 1.51
CA GLY A 187 1.99 -7.91 1.98
C GLY A 187 3.31 -8.47 1.44
N VAL A 188 4.17 -7.63 0.82
CA VAL A 188 5.51 -8.07 0.36
C VAL A 188 6.60 -7.83 1.40
N ALA A 189 6.26 -7.24 2.54
CA ALA A 189 7.17 -7.05 3.68
C ALA A 189 6.43 -7.22 5.01
N LYS A 190 7.15 -7.54 6.08
CA LYS A 190 6.68 -7.37 7.47
C LYS A 190 7.06 -5.98 7.97
N VAL A 191 6.32 -5.49 8.96
CA VAL A 191 6.72 -4.28 9.67
C VAL A 191 7.92 -4.61 10.55
N GLY A 192 9.01 -3.84 10.38
CA GLY A 192 10.22 -4.03 11.18
C GLY A 192 10.00 -3.63 12.65
N ALA A 193 10.67 -4.30 13.57
CA ALA A 193 10.73 -3.85 14.95
C ALA A 193 11.45 -2.48 15.02
N PRO A 194 11.09 -1.62 15.99
CA PRO A 194 11.82 -0.37 16.20
C PRO A 194 13.29 -0.66 16.42
N VAL A 195 14.16 0.06 15.70
CA VAL A 195 15.59 -0.01 15.93
C VAL A 195 15.83 0.64 17.31
N SER A 196 16.16 -0.16 18.33
CA SER A 196 16.60 0.39 19.60
C SER A 196 17.78 1.32 19.33
N PRO A 197 17.78 2.57 19.84
CA PRO A 197 18.96 3.40 19.76
C PRO A 197 20.09 2.61 20.42
N VAL A 198 21.11 2.27 19.63
CA VAL A 198 22.34 1.69 20.16
C VAL A 198 22.82 2.69 21.22
N ALA A 199 22.85 2.26 22.48
CA ALA A 199 23.43 3.05 23.54
C ALA A 199 24.81 3.49 23.05
N ALA A 200 25.00 4.81 22.92
CA ALA A 200 26.32 5.36 22.61
C ALA A 200 27.25 4.82 23.68
N ALA A 201 28.17 3.97 23.27
CA ALA A 201 29.22 3.50 24.15
C ALA A 201 30.09 4.74 24.50
N ASP A 202 30.10 5.07 25.78
CA ASP A 202 31.05 6.03 26.36
C ASP A 202 32.51 5.63 26.17
#